data_6b18a122a755c9199617dcb35866eb18
#
_entry.id   6b18a122a755c9199617dcb35866eb18
#
_cell.length_a   1.000
_cell.length_b   1.000
_cell.length_c   1.000
_cell.angle_alpha   90.00
_cell.angle_beta   90.00
_cell.angle_gamma   90.00
#
_symmetry.space_group_name_H-M   'P 1'
#
loop_
_entity.id
_entity.type
_entity.pdbx_description
1 polymer ?
#
loop_
_entity_poly.entity_id
_entity_poly.type
_entity_poly.pdbx_seq_one_letter_code
_entity_poly.pdbx_strand_id
1 'polypeptide(L)'
;MYEGALQQLIDELGRLPGVGPKSAQRIAFHIVQTEAYDPSVLAEILRTVRGSVKFCQTCGNISQMDECSICSDPRRRTDMICVVEEAKDIVAMEKTREFRGKYHVLGGAISPIDGIGPEQLRIAGLLERLRDPAVTEVILAMDNENPGLRFNATVAG
;
A
#
# COMPACT_ATOMS: atom_id res chain seq x y z
N MET A 1 -18.89 -30.86 -1.68
CA MET A 1 -17.49 -30.90 -1.20
C MET A 1 -16.69 -31.60 -2.30
N TYR A 2 -15.61 -30.98 -2.73
CA TYR A 2 -14.71 -31.57 -3.73
C TYR A 2 -13.57 -32.29 -2.99
N GLU A 3 -12.79 -33.09 -3.71
CA GLU A 3 -11.71 -33.87 -3.10
C GLU A 3 -10.34 -33.44 -3.64
N GLY A 4 -9.31 -33.74 -2.87
CA GLY A 4 -7.92 -33.56 -3.28
C GLY A 4 -7.51 -32.12 -3.55
N ALA A 5 -6.72 -31.92 -4.60
CA ALA A 5 -6.10 -30.63 -4.92
C ALA A 5 -7.12 -29.51 -5.26
N LEU A 6 -8.26 -29.87 -5.82
CA LEU A 6 -9.31 -28.89 -6.17
C LEU A 6 -9.91 -28.27 -4.88
N GLN A 7 -10.20 -29.09 -3.88
CA GLN A 7 -10.70 -28.57 -2.60
C GLN A 7 -9.66 -27.69 -1.90
N GLN A 8 -8.39 -28.12 -1.91
CA GLN A 8 -7.29 -27.33 -1.34
C GLN A 8 -7.16 -25.98 -2.03
N LEU A 9 -7.28 -25.93 -3.36
CA LEU A 9 -7.25 -24.67 -4.11
C LEU A 9 -8.41 -23.75 -3.72
N ILE A 10 -9.63 -24.28 -3.61
CA ILE A 10 -10.81 -23.52 -3.19
C ILE A 10 -10.61 -22.95 -1.79
N ASP A 11 -10.11 -23.76 -0.86
CA ASP A 11 -9.86 -23.35 0.53
C ASP A 11 -8.81 -22.25 0.60
N GLU A 12 -7.70 -22.36 -0.12
CA GLU A 12 -6.65 -21.33 -0.16
C GLU A 12 -7.14 -20.03 -0.81
N LEU A 13 -7.88 -20.09 -1.89
CA LEU A 13 -8.49 -18.92 -2.50
C LEU A 13 -9.49 -18.24 -1.55
N GLY A 14 -10.25 -19.02 -0.79
CA GLY A 14 -11.20 -18.51 0.20
C GLY A 14 -10.58 -17.79 1.40
N ARG A 15 -9.27 -17.95 1.61
CA ARG A 15 -8.50 -17.19 2.64
C ARG A 15 -8.13 -15.78 2.19
N LEU A 16 -8.26 -15.49 0.90
CA LEU A 16 -7.93 -14.17 0.38
C LEU A 16 -9.01 -13.16 0.77
N PRO A 17 -8.62 -11.94 1.20
CA PRO A 17 -9.57 -10.90 1.58
C PRO A 17 -10.49 -10.56 0.40
N GLY A 18 -11.80 -10.51 0.66
CA GLY A 18 -12.81 -10.25 -0.37
C GLY A 18 -13.20 -11.43 -1.24
N VAL A 19 -12.56 -12.59 -1.07
CA VAL A 19 -12.92 -13.81 -1.81
C VAL A 19 -13.80 -14.71 -0.94
N GLY A 20 -15.12 -14.64 -1.18
CA GLY A 20 -16.06 -15.54 -0.53
C GLY A 20 -16.08 -16.94 -1.15
N PRO A 21 -16.79 -17.92 -0.52
CA PRO A 21 -16.82 -19.32 -0.97
C PRO A 21 -17.23 -19.51 -2.42
N LYS A 22 -18.24 -18.77 -2.89
CA LYS A 22 -18.71 -18.83 -4.29
C LYS A 22 -17.66 -18.32 -5.27
N SER A 23 -16.95 -17.24 -4.91
CA SER A 23 -15.90 -16.65 -5.73
C SER A 23 -14.68 -17.58 -5.79
N ALA A 24 -14.25 -18.15 -4.66
CA ALA A 24 -13.17 -19.12 -4.58
C ALA A 24 -13.43 -20.32 -5.50
N GLN A 25 -14.63 -20.88 -5.41
CA GLN A 25 -15.05 -22.00 -6.26
C GLN A 25 -15.02 -21.62 -7.74
N ARG A 26 -15.57 -20.47 -8.12
CA ARG A 26 -15.59 -20.00 -9.51
C ARG A 26 -14.20 -19.78 -10.07
N ILE A 27 -13.28 -19.21 -9.29
CA ILE A 27 -11.88 -19.02 -9.68
C ILE A 27 -11.18 -20.35 -9.86
N ALA A 28 -11.34 -21.28 -8.91
CA ALA A 28 -10.74 -22.61 -9.00
C ALA A 28 -11.21 -23.37 -10.25
N PHE A 29 -12.51 -23.35 -10.55
CA PHE A 29 -13.03 -23.98 -11.76
C PHE A 29 -12.52 -23.32 -13.04
N HIS A 30 -12.40 -22.01 -13.07
CA HIS A 30 -11.80 -21.30 -14.21
C HIS A 30 -10.37 -21.79 -14.49
N ILE A 31 -9.56 -21.90 -13.44
CA ILE A 31 -8.17 -22.36 -13.54
C ILE A 31 -8.10 -23.79 -14.08
N VAL A 32 -9.00 -24.67 -13.64
CA VAL A 32 -8.99 -26.09 -14.02
C VAL A 32 -9.56 -26.33 -15.41
N GLN A 33 -10.59 -25.57 -15.82
CA GLN A 33 -11.36 -25.83 -17.04
C GLN A 33 -10.89 -25.02 -18.26
N THR A 34 -10.12 -23.96 -18.05
CA THR A 34 -9.69 -23.09 -19.15
C THR A 34 -8.33 -23.53 -19.68
N GLU A 35 -8.31 -24.26 -20.78
CA GLU A 35 -7.08 -24.80 -21.40
C GLU A 35 -6.08 -23.70 -21.79
N ALA A 36 -6.56 -22.51 -22.18
CA ALA A 36 -5.71 -21.36 -22.53
C ALA A 36 -5.07 -20.68 -21.32
N TYR A 37 -5.49 -21.02 -20.08
CA TYR A 37 -4.95 -20.44 -18.87
C TYR A 37 -3.85 -21.32 -18.27
N ASP A 38 -2.63 -20.80 -18.21
CA ASP A 38 -1.51 -21.48 -17.56
C ASP A 38 -1.37 -21.02 -16.11
N PRO A 39 -1.74 -21.87 -15.13
CA PRO A 39 -1.65 -21.52 -13.72
C PRO A 39 -0.21 -21.39 -13.22
N SER A 40 0.78 -21.94 -13.91
CA SER A 40 2.18 -21.83 -13.53
C SER A 40 2.70 -20.39 -13.63
N VAL A 41 2.16 -19.61 -14.55
CA VAL A 41 2.47 -18.18 -14.67
C VAL A 41 2.08 -17.42 -13.40
N LEU A 42 0.85 -17.61 -12.92
CA LEU A 42 0.39 -16.98 -11.67
C LEU A 42 1.20 -17.47 -10.47
N ALA A 43 1.47 -18.77 -10.39
CA ALA A 43 2.26 -19.35 -9.30
C ALA A 43 3.66 -18.74 -9.22
N GLU A 44 4.32 -18.54 -10.37
CA GLU A 44 5.65 -17.94 -10.42
C GLU A 44 5.63 -16.46 -10.05
N ILE A 45 4.64 -15.70 -10.54
CA ILE A 45 4.45 -14.30 -10.17
C ILE A 45 4.25 -14.16 -8.65
N LEU A 46 3.42 -15.00 -8.04
CA LEU A 46 3.17 -15.00 -6.60
C LEU A 46 4.45 -15.23 -5.78
N ARG A 47 5.29 -16.19 -6.21
CA ARG A 47 6.59 -16.45 -5.57
C ARG A 47 7.54 -15.24 -5.70
N THR A 48 7.63 -14.69 -6.91
CA THR A 48 8.53 -13.57 -7.23
C THR A 48 8.15 -12.31 -6.46
N VAL A 49 6.86 -11.95 -6.44
CA VAL A 49 6.37 -10.75 -5.76
C VAL A 49 6.72 -10.80 -4.27
N ARG A 50 6.50 -11.92 -3.61
CA ARG A 50 6.80 -12.04 -2.18
C ARG A 50 8.28 -11.88 -1.85
N GLY A 51 9.18 -12.27 -2.76
CA GLY A 51 10.62 -12.15 -2.56
C GLY A 51 11.24 -10.83 -3.02
N SER A 52 10.59 -10.12 -3.97
CA SER A 52 11.16 -8.93 -4.62
C SER A 52 10.57 -7.61 -4.15
N VAL A 53 9.37 -7.63 -3.57
CA VAL A 53 8.70 -6.42 -3.11
C VAL A 53 9.15 -6.04 -1.70
N LYS A 54 9.56 -4.80 -1.54
CA LYS A 54 9.98 -4.21 -0.26
C LYS A 54 9.37 -2.81 -0.09
N PHE A 55 9.59 -2.21 1.06
CA PHE A 55 9.16 -0.85 1.31
C PHE A 55 10.29 0.13 1.00
N CYS A 56 9.96 1.23 0.34
CA CYS A 56 10.87 2.34 0.11
C CYS A 56 11.45 2.84 1.43
N GLN A 57 12.77 2.91 1.54
CA GLN A 57 13.45 3.34 2.76
C GLN A 57 13.14 4.80 3.13
N THR A 58 12.87 5.64 2.12
CA THR A 58 12.56 7.05 2.32
C THR A 58 11.11 7.30 2.72
N CYS A 59 10.14 6.73 1.98
CA CYS A 59 8.73 7.10 2.14
C CYS A 59 7.81 5.96 2.59
N GLY A 60 8.28 4.72 2.61
CA GLY A 60 7.46 3.56 2.97
C GLY A 60 6.52 3.06 1.88
N ASN A 61 6.57 3.60 0.67
CA ASN A 61 5.83 3.08 -0.47
C ASN A 61 6.31 1.68 -0.86
N ILE A 62 5.47 0.90 -1.51
CA ILE A 62 5.83 -0.40 -2.08
C ILE A 62 6.77 -0.18 -3.27
N SER A 63 7.90 -0.88 -3.29
CA SER A 63 8.93 -0.76 -4.31
C SER A 63 9.68 -2.08 -4.50
N GLN A 64 10.34 -2.24 -5.63
CA GLN A 64 11.35 -3.29 -5.84
C GLN A 64 12.77 -2.76 -5.60
N MET A 65 12.93 -1.45 -5.53
CA MET A 65 14.19 -0.75 -5.26
C MET A 65 14.22 -0.24 -3.82
N ASP A 66 15.39 0.10 -3.32
CA ASP A 66 15.56 0.69 -1.97
C ASP A 66 14.86 2.04 -1.87
N GLU A 67 14.87 2.80 -2.95
CA GLU A 67 14.11 4.03 -3.12
C GLU A 67 13.12 3.90 -4.27
N CYS A 68 11.85 4.25 -4.03
CA CYS A 68 10.80 4.12 -5.05
C CYS A 68 10.94 5.20 -6.14
N SER A 69 10.31 4.95 -7.29
CA SER A 69 10.34 5.84 -8.45
C SER A 69 9.88 7.28 -8.16
N ILE A 70 9.00 7.46 -7.18
CA ILE A 70 8.53 8.79 -6.78
C ILE A 70 9.60 9.52 -5.97
N CYS A 71 10.25 8.84 -5.02
CA CYS A 71 11.32 9.45 -4.23
C CYS A 71 12.56 9.75 -5.06
N SER A 72 12.90 8.92 -6.03
CA SER A 72 14.05 9.10 -6.90
C SER A 72 13.83 10.05 -8.10
N ASP A 73 12.58 10.47 -8.37
CA ASP A 73 12.26 11.36 -9.47
C ASP A 73 12.72 12.80 -9.17
N PRO A 74 13.74 13.33 -9.88
CA PRO A 74 14.26 14.68 -9.65
C PRO A 74 13.30 15.80 -10.08
N ARG A 75 12.25 15.47 -10.84
CA ARG A 75 11.24 16.44 -11.28
C ARG A 75 10.20 16.75 -10.20
N ARG A 76 10.19 15.94 -9.13
CA ARG A 76 9.27 16.11 -8.01
C ARG A 76 9.75 17.21 -7.07
N ARG A 77 8.82 18.00 -6.60
CA ARG A 77 9.07 19.01 -5.57
C ARG A 77 9.50 18.33 -4.26
N THR A 78 10.56 18.85 -3.67
CA THR A 78 11.10 18.35 -2.39
C THR A 78 10.61 19.12 -1.18
N ASP A 79 9.95 20.24 -1.42
CA ASP A 79 9.41 21.14 -0.39
C ASP A 79 8.02 20.74 0.13
N MET A 80 7.38 19.74 -0.50
CA MET A 80 6.04 19.26 -0.14
C MET A 80 6.06 17.76 0.14
N ILE A 81 5.49 17.36 1.28
CA ILE A 81 5.26 15.96 1.63
C ILE A 81 3.77 15.72 1.86
N CYS A 82 3.20 14.77 1.13
CA CYS A 82 1.86 14.28 1.37
C CYS A 82 1.94 13.00 2.21
N VAL A 83 1.35 13.02 3.39
CA VAL A 83 1.29 11.88 4.32
C VAL A 83 0.02 11.11 4.05
N VAL A 84 0.16 9.81 3.81
CA VAL A 84 -0.93 8.87 3.56
C VAL A 84 -0.86 7.69 4.52
N GLU A 85 -1.96 6.99 4.70
CA GLU A 85 -2.00 5.82 5.59
C GLU A 85 -1.34 4.60 4.95
N GLU A 86 -1.69 4.31 3.71
CA GLU A 86 -1.20 3.12 3.00
C GLU A 86 -0.66 3.46 1.60
N ALA A 87 0.16 2.58 1.06
CA ALA A 87 0.73 2.74 -0.29
C ALA A 87 -0.33 2.81 -1.40
N LYS A 88 -1.50 2.16 -1.22
CA LYS A 88 -2.62 2.25 -2.17
C LYS A 88 -3.16 3.67 -2.35
N ASP A 89 -3.07 4.51 -1.31
CA ASP A 89 -3.55 5.89 -1.33
C ASP A 89 -2.71 6.75 -2.27
N ILE A 90 -1.41 6.46 -2.36
CA ILE A 90 -0.53 7.09 -3.36
C ILE A 90 -1.05 6.85 -4.77
N VAL A 91 -1.46 5.61 -5.07
CA VAL A 91 -1.97 5.27 -6.41
C VAL A 91 -3.22 6.07 -6.75
N ALA A 92 -4.10 6.27 -5.78
CA ALA A 92 -5.30 7.08 -5.96
C ALA A 92 -4.97 8.55 -6.25
N MET A 93 -4.02 9.12 -5.50
CA MET A 93 -3.58 10.50 -5.70
C MET A 93 -2.82 10.71 -7.01
N GLU A 94 -1.95 9.79 -7.38
CA GLU A 94 -1.19 9.86 -8.64
C GLU A 94 -2.10 9.81 -9.89
N LYS A 95 -3.25 9.15 -9.80
CA LYS A 95 -4.24 9.15 -10.89
C LYS A 95 -4.78 10.54 -11.21
N THR A 96 -4.82 11.44 -10.25
CA THR A 96 -5.26 12.83 -10.49
C THR A 96 -4.24 13.64 -11.27
N ARG A 97 -2.96 13.27 -11.21
CA ARG A 97 -1.80 13.97 -11.82
C ARG A 97 -1.60 15.41 -11.35
N GLU A 98 -2.24 15.81 -10.28
CA GLU A 98 -2.19 17.18 -9.75
C GLU A 98 -1.07 17.36 -8.73
N PHE A 99 -0.82 16.34 -7.88
CA PHE A 99 0.21 16.42 -6.86
C PHE A 99 1.61 16.17 -7.44
N ARG A 100 2.54 17.08 -7.15
CA ARG A 100 3.92 17.07 -7.66
C ARG A 100 4.98 16.93 -6.57
N GLY A 101 4.59 16.79 -5.33
CA GLY A 101 5.48 16.59 -4.19
C GLY A 101 5.88 15.15 -3.97
N LYS A 102 6.45 14.90 -2.81
CA LYS A 102 6.84 13.57 -2.30
C LYS A 102 5.75 13.03 -1.36
N TYR A 103 5.79 11.74 -1.10
CA TYR A 103 4.86 11.09 -0.18
C TYR A 103 5.57 10.58 1.07
N HIS A 104 4.79 10.31 2.10
CA HIS A 104 5.19 9.52 3.26
C HIS A 104 4.04 8.60 3.67
N VAL A 105 4.31 7.29 3.68
CA VAL A 105 3.35 6.26 4.05
C VAL A 105 3.53 5.91 5.52
N LEU A 106 2.49 6.08 6.32
CA LEU A 106 2.52 5.76 7.75
C LEU A 106 2.50 4.25 8.01
N GLY A 107 1.85 3.48 7.16
CA GLY A 107 1.68 2.03 7.32
C GLY A 107 0.39 1.65 8.07
N GLY A 108 -0.55 2.56 8.19
CA GLY A 108 -1.85 2.40 8.82
C GLY A 108 -2.34 3.67 9.50
N ALA A 109 -3.41 3.55 10.28
CA ALA A 109 -3.95 4.61 11.12
C ALA A 109 -3.73 4.31 12.60
N ILE A 110 -3.65 5.34 13.42
CA ILE A 110 -3.65 5.19 14.88
C ILE A 110 -5.02 4.63 15.30
N SER A 111 -5.01 3.46 15.90
CA SER A 111 -6.23 2.82 16.40
C SER A 111 -5.98 2.26 17.81
N PRO A 112 -6.38 2.98 18.85
CA PRO A 112 -6.24 2.50 20.23
C PRO A 112 -7.01 1.19 20.50
N ILE A 113 -8.12 0.98 19.78
CA ILE A 113 -8.93 -0.23 19.89
C ILE A 113 -8.19 -1.46 19.38
N ASP A 114 -7.43 -1.31 18.28
CA ASP A 114 -6.63 -2.37 17.67
C ASP A 114 -5.19 -2.42 18.22
N GLY A 115 -4.87 -1.60 19.22
CA GLY A 115 -3.54 -1.53 19.81
C GLY A 115 -2.48 -0.91 18.91
N ILE A 116 -2.88 -0.14 17.90
CA ILE A 116 -1.97 0.53 16.97
C ILE A 116 -1.65 1.93 17.51
N GLY A 117 -0.45 2.08 18.06
CA GLY A 117 0.11 3.34 18.52
C GLY A 117 1.09 3.94 17.52
N PRO A 118 1.60 5.15 17.82
CA PRO A 118 2.57 5.86 16.97
C PRO A 118 3.84 5.07 16.68
N GLU A 119 4.25 4.18 17.58
CA GLU A 119 5.45 3.35 17.48
C GLU A 119 5.34 2.24 16.42
N GLN A 120 4.11 1.79 16.08
CA GLN A 120 3.87 0.81 15.01
C GLN A 120 3.81 1.47 13.63
N LEU A 121 3.74 2.79 13.59
CA LEU A 121 3.66 3.57 12.37
C LEU A 121 4.98 4.25 12.06
N ARG A 122 5.18 4.70 10.82
CA ARG A 122 6.40 5.37 10.35
C ARG A 122 6.45 6.86 10.74
N ILE A 123 5.98 7.22 11.93
CA ILE A 123 5.92 8.61 12.40
C ILE A 123 7.32 9.15 12.68
N ALA A 124 8.20 8.38 13.29
CA ALA A 124 9.58 8.79 13.54
C ALA A 124 10.31 9.16 12.24
N GLY A 125 10.15 8.35 11.19
CA GLY A 125 10.70 8.64 9.86
C GLY A 125 10.12 9.91 9.22
N LEU A 126 8.84 10.19 9.45
CA LEU A 126 8.23 11.45 9.01
C LEU A 126 8.85 12.64 9.74
N LEU A 127 8.95 12.59 11.05
CA LEU A 127 9.53 13.66 11.84
C LEU A 127 10.99 13.94 11.46
N GLU A 128 11.75 12.91 11.13
CA GLU A 128 13.13 13.08 10.65
C GLU A 128 13.16 13.82 9.29
N ARG A 129 12.27 13.48 8.38
CA ARG A 129 12.15 14.19 7.09
C ARG A 129 11.71 15.64 7.24
N LEU A 130 10.88 15.94 8.25
CA LEU A 130 10.40 17.30 8.52
C LEU A 130 11.45 18.21 9.16
N ARG A 131 12.60 17.68 9.60
CA ARG A 131 13.74 18.47 10.04
C ARG A 131 14.49 19.14 8.91
N ASP A 132 14.29 18.66 7.68
CA ASP A 132 14.87 19.30 6.50
C ASP A 132 14.20 20.66 6.27
N PRO A 133 14.95 21.77 6.34
CA PRO A 133 14.39 23.10 6.13
C PRO A 133 13.86 23.36 4.73
N ALA A 134 14.19 22.48 3.77
CA ALA A 134 13.63 22.53 2.42
C ALA A 134 12.14 22.11 2.41
N VAL A 135 11.67 21.36 3.41
CA VAL A 135 10.27 20.96 3.52
C VAL A 135 9.47 22.08 4.15
N THR A 136 8.62 22.71 3.38
CA THR A 136 7.82 23.88 3.80
C THR A 136 6.32 23.56 3.92
N GLU A 137 5.87 22.44 3.36
CA GLU A 137 4.46 22.07 3.37
C GLU A 137 4.27 20.57 3.62
N VAL A 138 3.35 20.26 4.52
CA VAL A 138 2.89 18.89 4.80
C VAL A 138 1.40 18.79 4.58
N ILE A 139 0.98 17.88 3.73
CA ILE A 139 -0.43 17.59 3.47
C ILE A 139 -0.75 16.26 4.15
N LEU A 140 -1.74 16.24 5.03
CA LEU A 140 -2.22 15.03 5.66
C LEU A 140 -3.45 14.52 4.89
N ALA A 141 -3.25 13.50 4.08
CA ALA A 141 -4.29 12.83 3.31
C ALA A 141 -4.58 11.47 3.95
N MET A 142 -5.37 11.50 5.02
CA MET A 142 -5.73 10.32 5.82
C MET A 142 -7.22 10.06 5.69
N ASP A 143 -7.61 8.78 5.65
CA ASP A 143 -9.01 8.39 5.57
C ASP A 143 -9.70 8.70 6.92
N ASN A 144 -10.73 9.51 6.86
CA ASN A 144 -11.42 10.01 8.04
C ASN A 144 -12.73 9.23 8.24
N GLU A 145 -12.65 8.01 8.73
CA GLU A 145 -13.82 7.37 9.35
C GLU A 145 -14.17 8.00 10.70
N ASN A 146 -13.31 8.89 11.19
CA ASN A 146 -13.53 9.65 12.42
C ASN A 146 -13.78 11.13 12.08
N PRO A 147 -15.03 11.62 12.09
CA PRO A 147 -15.38 12.99 11.65
C PRO A 147 -14.81 14.12 12.53
N GLY A 148 -13.97 13.79 13.52
CA GLY A 148 -13.36 14.75 14.44
C GLY A 148 -11.92 15.18 14.11
N LEU A 149 -11.25 14.56 13.13
CA LEU A 149 -9.82 14.83 12.88
C LEU A 149 -9.54 15.12 11.42
N ARG A 150 -10.05 16.24 10.92
CA ARG A 150 -9.52 16.85 9.69
C ARG A 150 -8.35 17.74 10.08
N PHE A 151 -7.13 17.29 9.82
CA PHE A 151 -5.95 18.14 9.96
C PHE A 151 -5.41 18.47 8.56
N ASN A 152 -5.67 19.68 8.11
CA ASN A 152 -4.81 20.35 7.15
C ASN A 152 -3.82 21.18 7.98
N ALA A 153 -2.64 20.63 8.24
CA ALA A 153 -1.58 21.39 8.89
C ALA A 153 -0.61 21.88 7.82
N THR A 154 -0.68 23.16 7.51
CA THR A 154 0.41 23.85 6.82
C THR A 154 1.43 24.20 7.90
N VAL A 155 2.59 23.59 7.85
CA VAL A 155 3.71 24.01 8.71
C VAL A 155 4.38 25.19 8.03
N ALA A 156 3.97 26.39 8.40
CA ALA A 156 4.76 27.58 8.12
C ALA A 156 5.99 27.54 9.02
N GLY A 157 7.19 27.49 8.43
CA GLY A 157 8.47 27.52 9.11
C GLY A 157 8.72 28.84 9.83
#